data_7a782ab908165ccbb3bbcf9283251274
#
_entry.id   7a782ab908165ccbb3bbcf9283251274
#
_cell.length_a   1.000
_cell.length_b   1.000
_cell.length_c   1.000
_cell.angle_alpha   90.00
_cell.angle_beta   90.00
_cell.angle_gamma   90.00
#
_symmetry.space_group_name_H-M   'P 1'
#
loop_
_entity.id
_entity.type
_entity.pdbx_description
1 polymer ?
#
loop_
_entity_poly.entity_id
_entity_poly.type
_entity_poly.pdbx_seq_one_letter_code
_entity_poly.pdbx_strand_id
1 'polypeptide(L)'
;MNGENQAALQELAEHIEQADAIVIGGGSGLSSAAGYDHYHWSPALSDALTPFREQYGFTSPLAGFYHCFSSYGEQWGYYSQYMRFMWETPTGQPYLDLQAIIADKPVFVLTTNVDQQFFRVFLQDQICAFQGDFSYCQCSQPCRDDIWENRELVKELTSRLEGVRLPEEAVPRCPDCGRVLVPWVRDDTFLEGTFWQDNLHRCHRFLRRWIIDQTDKKSCCWNLVWVR
;
A
#
# COMPACT_ATOMS: atom_id res chain seq x y z
N MET A 1 13.01 -15.28 -24.25
CA MET A 1 13.17 -13.80 -24.20
C MET A 1 13.81 -13.39 -25.51
N ASN A 2 13.31 -12.33 -26.14
CA ASN A 2 13.89 -11.80 -27.37
C ASN A 2 15.23 -11.16 -27.06
N GLY A 3 16.18 -11.15 -28.00
CA GLY A 3 17.52 -10.58 -27.80
C GLY A 3 17.52 -9.08 -27.38
N GLU A 4 16.53 -8.32 -27.85
CA GLU A 4 16.31 -6.92 -27.45
C GLU A 4 15.98 -6.76 -25.96
N ASN A 5 15.14 -7.63 -25.42
CA ASN A 5 14.80 -7.62 -23.99
C ASN A 5 16.02 -7.97 -23.12
N GLN A 6 16.89 -8.85 -23.59
CA GLN A 6 18.09 -9.23 -22.86
C GLN A 6 19.10 -8.08 -22.82
N ALA A 7 19.26 -7.34 -23.93
CA ALA A 7 20.13 -6.16 -23.96
C ALA A 7 19.62 -5.05 -23.04
N ALA A 8 18.30 -4.79 -23.03
CA ALA A 8 17.69 -3.78 -22.15
C ALA A 8 17.82 -4.15 -20.66
N LEU A 9 17.71 -5.43 -20.31
CA LEU A 9 17.93 -5.90 -18.94
C LEU A 9 19.38 -5.78 -18.52
N GLN A 10 20.32 -6.06 -19.42
CA GLN A 10 21.75 -5.86 -19.16
C GLN A 10 22.07 -4.39 -18.90
N GLU A 11 21.58 -3.49 -19.75
CA GLU A 11 21.74 -2.06 -19.59
C GLU A 11 21.13 -1.57 -18.25
N LEU A 12 19.95 -2.04 -17.90
CA LEU A 12 19.33 -1.73 -16.61
C LEU A 12 20.17 -2.21 -15.43
N ALA A 13 20.73 -3.42 -15.48
CA ALA A 13 21.60 -3.94 -14.45
C ALA A 13 22.86 -3.09 -14.27
N GLU A 14 23.50 -2.69 -15.37
CA GLU A 14 24.66 -1.81 -15.36
C GLU A 14 24.34 -0.43 -14.76
N HIS A 15 23.19 0.14 -15.09
CA HIS A 15 22.73 1.38 -14.50
C HIS A 15 22.47 1.25 -12.99
N ILE A 16 21.84 0.16 -12.56
CA ILE A 16 21.61 -0.10 -11.13
C ILE A 16 22.95 -0.25 -10.40
N GLU A 17 23.91 -0.99 -10.98
CA GLU A 17 25.23 -1.20 -10.39
C GLU A 17 26.01 0.11 -10.23
N GLN A 18 25.94 1.01 -11.20
CA GLN A 18 26.64 2.30 -11.21
C GLN A 18 25.94 3.40 -10.40
N ALA A 19 24.67 3.19 -10.03
CA ALA A 19 23.90 4.21 -9.32
C ALA A 19 24.39 4.40 -7.87
N ASP A 20 24.55 5.64 -7.44
CA ASP A 20 24.88 6.00 -6.05
C ASP A 20 23.64 5.89 -5.13
N ALA A 21 22.43 6.02 -5.70
CA ALA A 21 21.16 5.90 -5.01
C ALA A 21 20.05 5.52 -6.00
N ILE A 22 18.97 4.92 -5.49
CA ILE A 22 17.87 4.41 -6.29
C ILE A 22 16.55 4.98 -5.78
N VAL A 23 15.70 5.42 -6.72
CA VAL A 23 14.30 5.75 -6.43
C VAL A 23 13.41 4.74 -7.13
N ILE A 24 12.53 4.10 -6.37
CA ILE A 24 11.55 3.15 -6.88
C ILE A 24 10.19 3.84 -6.98
N GLY A 25 9.59 3.84 -8.17
CA GLY A 25 8.18 4.18 -8.37
C GLY A 25 7.35 2.90 -8.42
N GLY A 26 6.41 2.71 -7.48
CA GLY A 26 5.55 1.53 -7.42
C GLY A 26 4.07 1.86 -7.55
N GLY A 27 3.36 1.13 -8.43
CA GLY A 27 1.93 1.22 -8.62
C GLY A 27 1.26 -0.16 -8.66
N SER A 28 -0.05 -0.20 -8.88
CA SER A 28 -0.90 -1.41 -8.80
C SER A 28 -0.44 -2.57 -9.71
N GLY A 29 0.29 -2.28 -10.79
CA GLY A 29 0.88 -3.32 -11.63
C GLY A 29 1.86 -4.22 -10.88
N LEU A 30 2.56 -3.69 -9.87
CA LEU A 30 3.45 -4.49 -9.03
C LEU A 30 2.66 -5.45 -8.12
N SER A 31 1.54 -4.98 -7.56
CA SER A 31 0.62 -5.82 -6.77
C SER A 31 0.04 -6.94 -7.65
N SER A 32 -0.39 -6.62 -8.87
CA SER A 32 -0.91 -7.62 -9.84
C SER A 32 0.15 -8.64 -10.21
N ALA A 33 1.40 -8.22 -10.47
CA ALA A 33 2.52 -9.11 -10.74
C ALA A 33 2.87 -10.01 -9.55
N ALA A 34 2.59 -9.56 -8.33
CA ALA A 34 2.74 -10.32 -7.10
C ALA A 34 1.58 -11.31 -6.85
N GLY A 35 0.56 -11.33 -7.71
CA GLY A 35 -0.63 -12.18 -7.58
C GLY A 35 -1.79 -11.54 -6.80
N TYR A 36 -1.70 -10.26 -6.44
CA TYR A 36 -2.69 -9.51 -5.66
C TYR A 36 -3.38 -8.45 -6.52
N ASP A 37 -4.09 -8.90 -7.55
CA ASP A 37 -4.81 -8.00 -8.45
C ASP A 37 -6.10 -7.49 -7.80
N HIS A 38 -6.09 -6.21 -7.43
CA HIS A 38 -7.24 -5.56 -6.78
C HIS A 38 -8.36 -5.21 -7.77
N TYR A 39 -8.05 -5.17 -9.05
CA TYR A 39 -8.99 -4.81 -10.13
C TYR A 39 -9.68 -6.02 -10.76
N HIS A 40 -9.10 -7.21 -10.61
CA HIS A 40 -9.65 -8.46 -11.10
C HIS A 40 -9.62 -9.54 -10.01
N TRP A 41 -10.57 -10.46 -10.09
CA TRP A 41 -10.64 -11.58 -9.16
C TRP A 41 -9.49 -12.56 -9.41
N SER A 42 -8.51 -12.58 -8.53
CA SER A 42 -7.48 -13.62 -8.45
C SER A 42 -7.94 -14.76 -7.54
N PRO A 43 -7.39 -15.99 -7.66
CA PRO A 43 -7.75 -17.08 -6.76
C PRO A 43 -7.63 -16.71 -5.28
N ALA A 44 -6.52 -16.10 -4.87
CA ALA A 44 -6.26 -15.73 -3.48
C ALA A 44 -7.29 -14.71 -2.93
N LEU A 45 -7.62 -13.67 -3.70
CA LEU A 45 -8.63 -12.67 -3.31
C LEU A 45 -10.05 -13.26 -3.38
N SER A 46 -10.31 -14.16 -4.31
CA SER A 46 -11.59 -14.87 -4.37
C SER A 46 -11.82 -15.69 -3.12
N ASP A 47 -10.84 -16.47 -2.68
CA ASP A 47 -10.96 -17.30 -1.47
C ASP A 47 -11.27 -16.47 -0.22
N ALA A 48 -10.61 -15.32 -0.08
CA ALA A 48 -10.80 -14.43 1.04
C ALA A 48 -12.15 -13.67 1.03
N LEU A 49 -12.65 -13.30 -0.15
CA LEU A 49 -13.76 -12.35 -0.31
C LEU A 49 -15.00 -12.92 -1.00
N THR A 50 -15.03 -14.23 -1.28
CA THR A 50 -16.18 -14.89 -1.93
C THR A 50 -17.53 -14.58 -1.26
N PRO A 51 -17.69 -14.61 0.07
CA PRO A 51 -18.98 -14.32 0.69
C PRO A 51 -19.50 -12.91 0.36
N PHE A 52 -18.60 -11.93 0.28
CA PHE A 52 -18.97 -10.56 -0.08
C PHE A 52 -19.27 -10.41 -1.57
N ARG A 53 -18.51 -11.11 -2.43
CA ARG A 53 -18.80 -11.16 -3.86
C ARG A 53 -20.17 -11.74 -4.16
N GLU A 54 -20.53 -12.82 -3.49
CA GLU A 54 -21.84 -13.48 -3.64
C GLU A 54 -22.97 -12.61 -3.11
N GLN A 55 -22.78 -11.98 -1.94
CA GLN A 55 -23.79 -11.14 -1.31
C GLN A 55 -24.06 -9.83 -2.07
N TYR A 56 -23.02 -9.16 -2.56
CA TYR A 56 -23.12 -7.80 -3.10
C TYR A 56 -22.88 -7.72 -4.63
N GLY A 57 -22.46 -8.82 -5.26
CA GLY A 57 -22.22 -8.86 -6.71
C GLY A 57 -21.01 -8.04 -7.16
N PHE A 58 -19.97 -7.89 -6.34
CA PHE A 58 -18.80 -7.10 -6.69
C PHE A 58 -18.12 -7.60 -7.95
N THR A 59 -17.84 -6.70 -8.88
CA THR A 59 -17.13 -6.99 -10.14
C THR A 59 -15.62 -7.15 -9.96
N SER A 60 -15.07 -6.58 -8.90
CA SER A 60 -13.66 -6.69 -8.51
C SER A 60 -13.52 -6.54 -7.00
N PRO A 61 -12.38 -6.96 -6.41
CA PRO A 61 -12.11 -6.69 -5.00
C PRO A 61 -12.16 -5.20 -4.65
N LEU A 62 -11.63 -4.35 -5.50
CA LEU A 62 -11.63 -2.90 -5.28
C LEU A 62 -13.04 -2.29 -5.27
N ALA A 63 -13.98 -2.87 -6.02
CA ALA A 63 -15.37 -2.38 -6.08
C ALA A 63 -16.05 -2.35 -4.70
N GLY A 64 -15.66 -3.23 -3.79
CA GLY A 64 -16.18 -3.25 -2.42
C GLY A 64 -15.82 -2.01 -1.60
N PHE A 65 -14.70 -1.32 -1.89
CA PHE A 65 -14.35 -0.07 -1.21
C PHE A 65 -15.22 1.12 -1.62
N TYR A 66 -15.78 1.08 -2.82
CA TYR A 66 -16.66 2.11 -3.37
C TYR A 66 -18.14 1.74 -3.24
N HIS A 67 -18.44 0.58 -2.65
CA HIS A 67 -19.82 0.16 -2.45
C HIS A 67 -20.50 0.95 -1.33
N CYS A 68 -21.73 1.42 -1.59
CA CYS A 68 -22.57 2.06 -0.58
C CYS A 68 -23.27 0.98 0.26
N PHE A 69 -22.62 0.54 1.34
CA PHE A 69 -23.19 -0.42 2.26
C PHE A 69 -24.41 0.16 3.02
N SER A 70 -25.33 -0.70 3.44
CA SER A 70 -26.51 -0.29 4.17
C SER A 70 -26.23 0.03 5.65
N SER A 71 -25.10 -0.44 6.17
CA SER A 71 -24.64 -0.22 7.55
C SER A 71 -23.13 -0.19 7.67
N TYR A 72 -22.62 0.42 8.73
CA TYR A 72 -21.20 0.38 9.05
C TYR A 72 -20.73 -1.05 9.42
N GLY A 73 -21.62 -1.88 9.96
CA GLY A 73 -21.31 -3.28 10.22
C GLY A 73 -20.99 -4.07 8.96
N GLU A 74 -21.73 -3.85 7.86
CA GLU A 74 -21.43 -4.45 6.55
C GLU A 74 -20.15 -3.87 5.93
N GLN A 75 -19.98 -2.55 5.98
CA GLN A 75 -18.80 -1.88 5.46
C GLN A 75 -17.52 -2.38 6.15
N TRP A 76 -17.52 -2.42 7.47
CA TRP A 76 -16.39 -2.92 8.26
C TRP A 76 -16.22 -4.43 8.19
N GLY A 77 -17.29 -5.16 7.93
CA GLY A 77 -17.20 -6.57 7.58
C GLY A 77 -16.30 -6.75 6.37
N TYR A 78 -16.56 -6.01 5.30
CA TYR A 78 -15.72 -6.04 4.10
C TYR A 78 -14.31 -5.52 4.36
N TYR A 79 -14.16 -4.35 4.97
CA TYR A 79 -12.86 -3.73 5.22
C TYR A 79 -11.96 -4.61 6.08
N SER A 80 -12.48 -5.18 7.17
CA SER A 80 -11.70 -6.03 8.06
C SER A 80 -11.20 -7.29 7.34
N GLN A 81 -12.04 -7.95 6.55
CA GLN A 81 -11.64 -9.16 5.83
C GLN A 81 -10.62 -8.85 4.73
N TYR A 82 -10.78 -7.74 4.03
CA TYR A 82 -9.81 -7.31 3.01
C TYR A 82 -8.46 -6.94 3.63
N MET A 83 -8.45 -6.15 4.71
CA MET A 83 -7.22 -5.79 5.42
C MET A 83 -6.55 -7.00 6.06
N ARG A 84 -7.33 -7.94 6.60
CA ARG A 84 -6.81 -9.22 7.09
C ARG A 84 -6.08 -9.97 5.99
N PHE A 85 -6.68 -10.08 4.81
CA PHE A 85 -6.03 -10.69 3.65
C PHE A 85 -4.68 -10.01 3.36
N MET A 86 -4.63 -8.65 3.38
CA MET A 86 -3.37 -7.93 3.19
C MET A 86 -2.33 -8.27 4.27
N TRP A 87 -2.74 -8.37 5.54
CA TRP A 87 -1.84 -8.72 6.64
C TRP A 87 -1.30 -10.15 6.57
N GLU A 88 -2.14 -11.12 6.21
CA GLU A 88 -1.81 -12.55 6.22
C GLU A 88 -1.11 -13.02 4.93
N THR A 89 -1.30 -12.30 3.85
CA THR A 89 -0.69 -12.59 2.55
C THR A 89 0.84 -12.52 2.63
N PRO A 90 1.58 -13.50 2.08
CA PRO A 90 3.03 -13.45 2.03
C PRO A 90 3.53 -12.28 1.18
N THR A 91 4.79 -11.88 1.41
CA THR A 91 5.43 -10.87 0.55
C THR A 91 5.53 -11.40 -0.88
N GLY A 92 5.05 -10.59 -1.84
CA GLY A 92 5.08 -10.97 -3.24
C GLY A 92 6.51 -11.02 -3.81
N GLN A 93 6.78 -12.00 -4.68
CA GLN A 93 8.11 -12.20 -5.25
C GLN A 93 8.70 -10.95 -5.90
N PRO A 94 7.95 -10.13 -6.69
CA PRO A 94 8.49 -8.91 -7.27
C PRO A 94 9.04 -7.91 -6.24
N TYR A 95 8.46 -7.85 -5.05
CA TYR A 95 8.94 -6.97 -3.97
C TYR A 95 10.23 -7.50 -3.35
N LEU A 96 10.35 -8.84 -3.17
CA LEU A 96 11.57 -9.49 -2.73
C LEU A 96 12.70 -9.33 -3.74
N ASP A 97 12.38 -9.45 -5.03
CA ASP A 97 13.35 -9.27 -6.11
C ASP A 97 13.87 -7.83 -6.14
N LEU A 98 13.00 -6.83 -5.97
CA LEU A 98 13.40 -5.43 -5.86
C LEU A 98 14.34 -5.21 -4.68
N GLN A 99 14.03 -5.76 -3.51
CA GLN A 99 14.91 -5.68 -2.34
C GLN A 99 16.29 -6.30 -2.63
N ALA A 100 16.31 -7.47 -3.25
CA ALA A 100 17.55 -8.17 -3.59
C ALA A 100 18.40 -7.41 -4.62
N ILE A 101 17.77 -6.83 -5.65
CA ILE A 101 18.45 -6.06 -6.70
C ILE A 101 19.10 -4.79 -6.11
N ILE A 102 18.42 -4.12 -5.17
CA ILE A 102 18.90 -2.87 -4.58
C ILE A 102 20.04 -3.12 -3.58
N ALA A 103 20.00 -4.27 -2.89
CA ALA A 103 20.96 -4.64 -1.86
C ALA A 103 21.15 -3.52 -0.82
N ASP A 104 22.40 -3.04 -0.64
CA ASP A 104 22.76 -2.05 0.38
C ASP A 104 22.75 -0.60 -0.15
N LYS A 105 22.24 -0.36 -1.36
CA LYS A 105 22.23 0.99 -1.93
C LYS A 105 21.22 1.89 -1.23
N PRO A 106 21.54 3.18 -1.05
CA PRO A 106 20.56 4.17 -0.64
C PRO A 106 19.33 4.12 -1.54
N VAL A 107 18.16 3.91 -0.94
CA VAL A 107 16.90 3.75 -1.69
C VAL A 107 15.78 4.59 -1.08
N PHE A 108 14.89 5.07 -1.95
CA PHE A 108 13.61 5.65 -1.55
C PHE A 108 12.49 5.16 -2.45
N VAL A 109 11.38 4.77 -1.85
CA VAL A 109 10.19 4.23 -2.53
C VAL A 109 9.11 5.30 -2.58
N LEU A 110 8.59 5.56 -3.78
CA LEU A 110 7.42 6.38 -4.03
C LEU A 110 6.29 5.46 -4.49
N THR A 111 5.23 5.33 -3.72
CA THR A 111 4.18 4.37 -4.08
C THR A 111 2.78 4.96 -3.97
N THR A 112 1.93 4.53 -4.89
CA THR A 112 0.47 4.68 -4.83
C THR A 112 -0.22 3.41 -4.36
N ASN A 113 0.54 2.32 -4.11
CA ASN A 113 0.01 1.10 -3.55
C ASN A 113 -0.31 1.29 -2.07
N VAL A 114 -1.40 0.66 -1.65
CA VAL A 114 -1.92 0.68 -0.28
C VAL A 114 -1.91 -0.70 0.37
N ASP A 115 -1.21 -1.67 -0.26
CA ASP A 115 -1.27 -3.10 0.02
C ASP A 115 -0.22 -3.60 1.03
N GLN A 116 0.48 -2.70 1.71
CA GLN A 116 1.50 -2.99 2.73
C GLN A 116 2.78 -3.68 2.20
N GLN A 117 2.84 -4.07 0.93
CA GLN A 117 3.92 -4.92 0.43
C GLN A 117 5.29 -4.25 0.52
N PHE A 118 5.39 -2.96 0.17
CA PHE A 118 6.64 -2.21 0.29
C PHE A 118 7.14 -2.12 1.73
N PHE A 119 6.24 -1.95 2.70
CA PHE A 119 6.59 -1.89 4.14
C PHE A 119 7.13 -3.20 4.70
N ARG A 120 7.03 -4.30 3.97
CA ARG A 120 7.60 -5.60 4.36
C ARG A 120 9.04 -5.80 3.92
N VAL A 121 9.50 -5.01 2.94
CA VAL A 121 10.82 -5.17 2.33
C VAL A 121 11.71 -3.95 2.48
N PHE A 122 11.14 -2.76 2.74
CA PHE A 122 11.87 -1.52 2.98
C PHE A 122 11.49 -0.92 4.33
N LEU A 123 12.36 -0.10 4.89
CA LEU A 123 12.09 0.60 6.15
C LEU A 123 11.04 1.69 5.94
N GLN A 124 10.22 1.94 6.94
CA GLN A 124 9.16 2.94 6.89
C GLN A 124 9.67 4.35 6.54
N ASP A 125 10.87 4.69 6.96
CA ASP A 125 11.49 5.99 6.66
C ASP A 125 12.03 6.10 5.22
N GLN A 126 12.06 5.00 4.49
CA GLN A 126 12.43 4.92 3.07
C GLN A 126 11.22 4.94 2.13
N ILE A 127 9.99 5.06 2.65
CA ILE A 127 8.76 4.93 1.85
C ILE A 127 7.92 6.20 1.97
N CYS A 128 7.43 6.69 0.83
CA CYS A 128 6.35 7.65 0.76
C CYS A 128 5.14 7.02 0.08
N ALA A 129 4.13 6.68 0.88
CA ALA A 129 2.85 6.16 0.44
C ALA A 129 1.88 7.32 0.21
N PHE A 130 1.78 7.81 -1.04
CA PHE A 130 0.99 9.00 -1.38
C PHE A 130 -0.50 8.85 -1.14
N GLN A 131 -1.01 7.62 -1.25
CA GLN A 131 -2.43 7.31 -1.08
C GLN A 131 -2.75 6.67 0.27
N GLY A 132 -1.83 6.76 1.23
CA GLY A 132 -1.99 6.07 2.51
C GLY A 132 -1.64 4.58 2.42
N ASP A 133 -2.12 3.81 3.39
CA ASP A 133 -1.86 2.38 3.48
C ASP A 133 -2.92 1.67 4.34
N PHE A 134 -3.27 0.44 3.97
CA PHE A 134 -4.23 -0.39 4.71
C PHE A 134 -3.75 -0.85 6.09
N SER A 135 -2.52 -0.56 6.47
CA SER A 135 -2.02 -0.81 7.83
C SER A 135 -2.60 0.14 8.87
N TYR A 136 -3.24 1.23 8.45
CA TYR A 136 -3.72 2.27 9.34
C TYR A 136 -5.20 2.58 9.14
N CYS A 137 -5.80 3.12 10.20
CA CYS A 137 -7.13 3.72 10.20
C CYS A 137 -7.04 5.18 10.63
N GLN A 138 -8.02 5.96 10.21
CA GLN A 138 -8.24 7.35 10.62
C GLN A 138 -9.70 7.58 11.03
N CYS A 139 -9.98 8.70 11.67
CA CYS A 139 -11.35 9.16 11.86
C CYS A 139 -12.00 9.49 10.51
N SER A 140 -13.25 9.06 10.26
CA SER A 140 -13.99 9.32 9.01
C SER A 140 -14.19 10.82 8.71
N GLN A 141 -14.09 11.66 9.73
CA GLN A 141 -13.96 13.12 9.61
C GLN A 141 -12.86 13.51 10.58
N PRO A 142 -11.60 13.65 10.13
CA PRO A 142 -10.46 13.84 10.99
C PRO A 142 -10.69 14.94 12.02
N CYS A 143 -10.77 14.56 13.28
CA CYS A 143 -10.97 15.48 14.41
C CYS A 143 -9.65 15.82 15.14
N ARG A 144 -8.61 15.05 14.85
CA ARG A 144 -7.23 15.22 15.32
C ARG A 144 -6.26 14.77 14.26
N ASP A 145 -5.00 15.08 14.43
CA ASP A 145 -3.89 14.65 13.58
C ASP A 145 -3.34 13.29 14.05
N ASP A 146 -4.23 12.29 14.09
CA ASP A 146 -3.89 10.94 14.53
C ASP A 146 -4.36 9.88 13.52
N ILE A 147 -3.49 8.90 13.27
CA ILE A 147 -3.81 7.64 12.59
C ILE A 147 -3.42 6.49 13.52
N TRP A 148 -4.10 5.37 13.40
CA TRP A 148 -3.89 4.20 14.26
C TRP A 148 -3.53 2.98 13.43
N GLU A 149 -2.48 2.27 13.84
CA GLU A 149 -2.18 0.94 13.29
C GLU A 149 -3.35 -0.01 13.59
N ASN A 150 -3.74 -0.80 12.60
CA ASN A 150 -4.98 -1.56 12.67
C ASN A 150 -4.81 -3.09 12.73
N ARG A 151 -3.60 -3.63 12.82
CA ARG A 151 -3.36 -5.08 12.74
C ARG A 151 -4.13 -5.87 13.79
N GLU A 152 -4.02 -5.49 15.05
CA GLU A 152 -4.74 -6.18 16.13
C GLU A 152 -6.24 -5.90 16.09
N LEU A 153 -6.64 -4.69 15.71
CA LEU A 153 -8.03 -4.34 15.46
C LEU A 153 -8.65 -5.25 14.39
N VAL A 154 -7.99 -5.38 13.23
CA VAL A 154 -8.46 -6.21 12.11
C VAL A 154 -8.60 -7.68 12.53
N LYS A 155 -7.65 -8.20 13.29
CA LYS A 155 -7.68 -9.56 13.83
C LYS A 155 -8.87 -9.77 14.77
N GLU A 156 -9.14 -8.82 15.66
CA GLU A 156 -10.29 -8.84 16.53
C GLU A 156 -11.59 -8.81 15.73
N LEU A 157 -11.74 -7.83 14.82
CA LEU A 157 -12.95 -7.64 14.02
C LEU A 157 -13.27 -8.88 13.18
N THR A 158 -12.27 -9.45 12.51
CA THR A 158 -12.51 -10.66 11.70
C THR A 158 -12.92 -11.87 12.53
N SER A 159 -12.54 -11.95 13.80
CA SER A 159 -13.01 -13.01 14.72
C SER A 159 -14.49 -12.85 15.13
N ARG A 160 -15.04 -11.65 14.98
CA ARG A 160 -16.42 -11.29 15.34
C ARG A 160 -17.37 -11.21 14.13
N LEU A 161 -16.87 -11.55 12.93
CA LEU A 161 -17.70 -11.56 11.72
C LEU A 161 -18.83 -12.57 11.81
N GLU A 162 -20.05 -12.12 11.52
CA GLU A 162 -21.27 -12.91 11.35
C GLU A 162 -21.67 -12.88 9.86
N GLY A 163 -21.23 -13.89 9.10
CA GLY A 163 -21.36 -13.88 7.64
C GLY A 163 -20.51 -12.78 7.02
N VAL A 164 -21.16 -11.74 6.45
CA VAL A 164 -20.48 -10.60 5.79
C VAL A 164 -20.54 -9.29 6.60
N ARG A 165 -20.99 -9.34 7.85
CA ARG A 165 -21.16 -8.13 8.67
C ARG A 165 -20.61 -8.29 10.07
N LEU A 166 -20.24 -7.17 10.66
CA LEU A 166 -19.94 -7.08 12.10
C LEU A 166 -21.18 -6.69 12.87
N PRO A 167 -21.34 -7.15 14.14
CA PRO A 167 -22.25 -6.54 15.09
C PRO A 167 -21.99 -5.03 15.20
N GLU A 168 -23.04 -4.22 15.33
CA GLU A 168 -22.89 -2.73 15.30
C GLU A 168 -21.99 -2.22 16.44
N GLU A 169 -22.01 -2.88 17.59
CA GLU A 169 -21.15 -2.55 18.73
C GLU A 169 -19.66 -2.89 18.50
N ALA A 170 -19.36 -3.69 17.48
CA ALA A 170 -17.98 -4.01 17.07
C ALA A 170 -17.40 -3.01 16.06
N VAL A 171 -18.25 -2.16 15.46
CA VAL A 171 -17.78 -1.16 14.50
C VAL A 171 -16.79 -0.21 15.17
N PRO A 172 -15.55 -0.10 14.66
CA PRO A 172 -14.52 0.71 15.32
C PRO A 172 -14.85 2.20 15.25
N ARG A 173 -14.62 2.87 16.37
CA ARG A 173 -14.96 4.29 16.54
C ARG A 173 -13.77 5.08 17.01
N CYS A 174 -13.70 6.32 16.56
CA CYS A 174 -12.70 7.28 16.99
C CYS A 174 -12.80 7.50 18.50
N PRO A 175 -11.71 7.33 19.25
CA PRO A 175 -11.73 7.47 20.71
C PRO A 175 -12.05 8.90 21.18
N ASP A 176 -11.80 9.91 20.32
CA ASP A 176 -12.00 11.32 20.69
C ASP A 176 -13.42 11.83 20.39
N CYS A 177 -14.00 11.44 19.25
CA CYS A 177 -15.28 12.02 18.80
C CYS A 177 -16.39 10.99 18.59
N GLY A 178 -16.11 9.69 18.74
CA GLY A 178 -17.10 8.60 18.58
C GLY A 178 -17.53 8.31 17.13
N ARG A 179 -17.05 9.07 16.13
CA ARG A 179 -17.32 8.77 14.72
C ARG A 179 -16.65 7.47 14.32
N VAL A 180 -17.17 6.84 13.27
CA VAL A 180 -16.60 5.60 12.73
C VAL A 180 -15.18 5.85 12.24
N LEU A 181 -14.28 4.90 12.49
CA LEU A 181 -12.98 4.86 11.83
C LEU A 181 -13.13 4.33 10.40
N VAL A 182 -12.22 4.76 9.53
CA VAL A 182 -12.10 4.27 8.16
C VAL A 182 -10.64 3.93 7.87
N PRO A 183 -10.33 3.08 6.88
CA PRO A 183 -8.95 2.87 6.46
C PRO A 183 -8.29 4.18 6.07
N TRP A 184 -7.00 4.35 6.42
CA TRP A 184 -6.23 5.53 6.02
C TRP A 184 -5.76 5.39 4.57
N VAL A 185 -6.71 5.51 3.67
CA VAL A 185 -6.53 5.41 2.21
C VAL A 185 -7.20 6.61 1.57
N ARG A 186 -6.56 7.16 0.54
CA ARG A 186 -6.96 8.42 -0.07
C ARG A 186 -8.39 8.41 -0.62
N ASP A 187 -9.19 9.24 0.01
CA ASP A 187 -10.52 9.67 -0.41
C ASP A 187 -10.69 11.16 -0.06
N ASP A 188 -11.91 11.69 -0.12
CA ASP A 188 -12.21 13.09 0.21
C ASP A 188 -11.99 13.44 1.69
N THR A 189 -11.82 12.44 2.56
CA THR A 189 -11.60 12.61 4.01
C THR A 189 -10.18 12.29 4.46
N PHE A 190 -9.30 11.97 3.52
CA PHE A 190 -7.93 11.53 3.79
C PHE A 190 -7.15 12.53 4.63
N LEU A 191 -6.60 12.07 5.75
CA LEU A 191 -5.80 12.88 6.65
C LEU A 191 -4.37 13.07 6.13
N GLU A 192 -4.10 14.23 5.57
CA GLU A 192 -2.74 14.71 5.23
C GLU A 192 -2.08 15.35 6.45
N GLY A 193 -2.09 14.63 7.59
CA GLY A 193 -1.51 15.09 8.85
C GLY A 193 0.01 14.95 8.92
N THR A 194 0.55 15.14 10.13
CA THR A 194 1.99 15.11 10.41
C THR A 194 2.66 13.85 9.89
N PHE A 195 2.04 12.68 10.08
CA PHE A 195 2.59 11.41 9.61
C PHE A 195 2.80 11.39 8.10
N TRP A 196 1.81 11.83 7.32
CA TRP A 196 1.92 11.90 5.86
C TRP A 196 2.91 12.96 5.40
N GLN A 197 2.89 14.15 6.03
CA GLN A 197 3.81 15.23 5.70
C GLN A 197 5.27 14.87 6.02
N ASP A 198 5.53 14.16 7.11
CA ASP A 198 6.86 13.67 7.45
C ASP A 198 7.40 12.68 6.41
N ASN A 199 6.52 11.82 5.86
CA ASN A 199 6.89 10.94 4.75
C ASN A 199 7.29 11.74 3.51
N LEU A 200 6.52 12.77 3.17
CA LEU A 200 6.81 13.65 2.04
C LEU A 200 8.11 14.45 2.26
N HIS A 201 8.34 14.95 3.46
CA HIS A 201 9.58 15.65 3.81
C HIS A 201 10.81 14.73 3.75
N ARG A 202 10.69 13.46 4.15
CA ARG A 202 11.78 12.46 3.99
C ARG A 202 12.09 12.22 2.52
N CYS A 203 11.05 12.08 1.68
CA CYS A 203 11.21 12.01 0.24
C CYS A 203 11.99 13.20 -0.31
N HIS A 204 11.57 14.43 0.00
CA HIS A 204 12.24 15.65 -0.46
C HIS A 204 13.70 15.70 0.00
N ARG A 205 14.01 15.32 1.25
CA ARG A 205 15.40 15.29 1.75
C ARG A 205 16.24 14.28 0.97
N PHE A 206 15.69 13.08 0.70
CA PHE A 206 16.38 12.06 -0.08
C PHE A 206 16.68 12.57 -1.50
N LEU A 207 15.65 13.08 -2.19
CA LEU A 207 15.77 13.61 -3.53
C LEU A 207 16.77 14.78 -3.60
N ARG A 208 16.75 15.71 -2.64
CA ARG A 208 17.74 16.78 -2.58
C ARG A 208 19.16 16.25 -2.43
N ARG A 209 19.37 15.37 -1.44
CA ARG A 209 20.70 14.82 -1.16
C ARG A 209 21.33 14.11 -2.36
N TRP A 210 20.53 13.39 -3.10
CA TRP A 210 21.01 12.50 -4.15
C TRP A 210 20.77 13.01 -5.57
N ILE A 211 19.86 13.99 -5.76
CA ILE A 211 19.53 14.55 -7.08
C ILE A 211 20.01 15.99 -7.23
N ILE A 212 19.49 16.88 -6.38
CA ILE A 212 19.52 18.31 -6.61
C ILE A 212 20.86 18.90 -6.23
N ASP A 213 21.41 18.48 -5.08
CA ASP A 213 22.64 19.06 -4.51
C ASP A 213 23.93 18.47 -5.10
N GLN A 214 23.81 17.53 -6.06
CA GLN A 214 24.96 16.86 -6.69
C GLN A 214 25.24 17.33 -8.12
N THR A 215 24.84 18.52 -8.48
CA THR A 215 25.01 19.11 -9.83
C THR A 215 26.44 19.15 -10.35
N ASP A 216 27.47 18.96 -9.51
CA ASP A 216 28.88 18.99 -9.88
C ASP A 216 29.56 17.61 -10.01
N LYS A 217 28.86 16.51 -9.77
CA LYS A 217 29.40 15.14 -9.92
C LYS A 217 28.86 14.47 -11.17
N LYS A 218 29.79 14.11 -12.08
CA LYS A 218 29.51 13.40 -13.35
C LYS A 218 28.96 11.96 -13.21
N SER A 219 28.49 11.52 -12.04
CA SER A 219 28.15 10.13 -11.74
C SER A 219 26.74 9.90 -11.16
N CYS A 220 25.80 10.84 -11.30
CA CYS A 220 24.41 10.58 -10.89
C CYS A 220 23.64 9.94 -12.05
N CYS A 221 23.65 8.62 -12.14
CA CYS A 221 22.72 7.88 -12.97
C CYS A 221 21.40 7.69 -12.20
N TRP A 222 20.33 8.29 -12.69
CA TRP A 222 18.98 8.13 -12.18
C TRP A 222 18.33 6.94 -12.89
N ASN A 223 17.94 5.95 -12.12
CA ASN A 223 17.08 4.90 -12.61
C ASN A 223 15.74 4.98 -11.88
N LEU A 224 14.76 5.62 -12.51
CA LEU A 224 13.37 5.54 -12.12
C LEU A 224 12.83 4.24 -12.70
N VAL A 225 12.71 3.22 -11.87
CA VAL A 225 12.04 1.98 -12.29
C VAL A 225 10.54 2.18 -12.10
N TRP A 226 9.84 2.53 -13.18
CA TRP A 226 8.39 2.49 -13.23
C TRP A 226 7.96 1.05 -13.53
N VAL A 227 7.43 0.39 -12.53
CA VAL A 227 6.73 -0.89 -12.73
C VAL A 227 5.24 -0.55 -12.86
N ARG A 228 4.72 -0.62 -14.09
CA ARG A 228 3.27 -0.53 -14.36
C ARG A 228 2.61 -1.87 -14.13
#